data_1150a950f89049d29356e6b9d320ce14
#
_entry.id   1150a950f89049d29356e6b9d320ce14
#
_cell.length_a   1.000
_cell.length_b   1.000
_cell.length_c   1.000
_cell.angle_alpha   90.00
_cell.angle_beta   90.00
_cell.angle_gamma   90.00
#
_symmetry.space_group_name_H-M   'P 1'
#
loop_
_entity.id
_entity.type
_entity.pdbx_description
1 polymer ?
#
loop_
_entity_poly.entity_id
_entity_poly.type
_entity_poly.pdbx_seq_one_letter_code
_entity_poly.pdbx_strand_id
1 'polypeptide(L)'
;MTEKVLNKPMYADEIVKIFRSGLPKDELIEKISDYHTSDIADALEKMTADERKALYPVLGVELVAEIFSYIEDSEEYLKEINSDKVANLLSEMDSDDAVDILEKLGDDDRKRIVALLDNDAKQDVRMILSYDDDEIGSEMTTNYIVISKNLSIKEARHELISQAGENDNINTIYAVDDNNCFFGAIDLKDLIVARNYQNLDDIIVKSYPFVTAHEKITDCIEQLKDYAEDSIPVLDDEKHILGVITAHDIVQVVDEELGEDYAKLGGLTAEEDLNETTFQSTKKRLPWLIIPLFLGMG
;
A
#
# COMPACT_ATOMS: atom_id res chain seq x y z
N MET A 1 -10.37 -32.84 -18.57
CA MET A 1 -9.25 -31.98 -18.88
C MET A 1 -8.70 -31.53 -17.53
N THR A 2 -7.59 -32.10 -17.11
CA THR A 2 -6.93 -31.80 -15.84
C THR A 2 -6.29 -30.41 -16.00
N GLU A 3 -6.80 -29.41 -15.29
CA GLU A 3 -6.12 -28.12 -15.13
C GLU A 3 -4.70 -28.39 -14.65
N LYS A 4 -3.72 -28.00 -15.47
CA LYS A 4 -2.37 -27.78 -14.99
C LYS A 4 -2.43 -26.59 -14.05
N VAL A 5 -2.59 -26.84 -12.76
CA VAL A 5 -2.18 -25.88 -11.74
C VAL A 5 -0.70 -25.63 -12.03
N LEU A 6 -0.37 -24.44 -12.51
CA LEU A 6 1.02 -23.98 -12.55
C LEU A 6 1.51 -24.04 -11.10
N ASN A 7 2.36 -25.01 -10.78
CA ASN A 7 3.08 -25.06 -9.52
C ASN A 7 3.97 -23.81 -9.49
N LYS A 8 3.49 -22.74 -8.86
CA LYS A 8 4.32 -21.59 -8.50
C LYS A 8 5.44 -22.14 -7.61
N PRO A 9 6.71 -21.87 -7.88
CA PRO A 9 7.77 -22.33 -6.99
C PRO A 9 7.48 -21.76 -5.59
N MET A 10 7.38 -22.61 -4.60
CA MET A 10 7.18 -22.18 -3.20
C MET A 10 8.55 -22.03 -2.57
N TYR A 11 9.11 -20.82 -2.63
CA TYR A 11 10.42 -20.50 -2.08
C TYR A 11 10.45 -20.43 -0.55
N ALA A 12 9.30 -20.24 0.10
CA ALA A 12 9.20 -20.09 1.55
C ALA A 12 9.94 -21.18 2.35
N ASP A 13 9.84 -22.46 1.96
CA ASP A 13 10.55 -23.56 2.66
C ASP A 13 12.07 -23.53 2.43
N GLU A 14 12.52 -22.99 1.32
CA GLU A 14 13.95 -22.80 1.03
C GLU A 14 14.50 -21.63 1.85
N ILE A 15 13.79 -20.52 1.90
CA ILE A 15 14.12 -19.33 2.69
C ILE A 15 14.19 -19.69 4.17
N VAL A 16 13.22 -20.45 4.72
CA VAL A 16 13.26 -20.95 6.11
C VAL A 16 14.52 -21.75 6.39
N LYS A 17 14.97 -22.60 5.44
CA LYS A 17 16.23 -23.35 5.60
C LYS A 17 17.45 -22.43 5.62
N ILE A 18 17.43 -21.37 4.79
CA ILE A 18 18.49 -20.35 4.78
C ILE A 18 18.52 -19.65 6.14
N PHE A 19 17.39 -19.21 6.68
CA PHE A 19 17.32 -18.60 8.01
C PHE A 19 17.83 -19.51 9.13
N ARG A 20 17.52 -20.80 9.07
CA ARG A 20 17.95 -21.80 10.06
C ARG A 20 19.39 -22.30 9.85
N SER A 21 20.08 -21.87 8.81
CA SER A 21 21.42 -22.36 8.46
C SER A 21 22.53 -21.85 9.38
N GLY A 22 22.27 -20.80 10.18
CA GLY A 22 23.25 -20.18 11.05
C GLY A 22 24.36 -19.42 10.33
N LEU A 23 24.08 -18.93 9.13
CA LEU A 23 24.99 -18.10 8.33
C LEU A 23 25.31 -16.77 9.04
N PRO A 24 26.49 -16.19 8.81
CA PRO A 24 26.78 -14.80 9.18
C PRO A 24 25.77 -13.85 8.52
N LYS A 25 25.52 -12.69 9.17
CA LYS A 25 24.54 -11.69 8.71
C LYS A 25 24.69 -11.35 7.23
N ASP A 26 25.90 -11.00 6.79
CA ASP A 26 26.16 -10.53 5.42
C ASP A 26 25.87 -11.62 4.39
N GLU A 27 26.26 -12.87 4.66
CA GLU A 27 25.96 -14.02 3.80
C GLU A 27 24.46 -14.38 3.80
N LEU A 28 23.78 -14.16 4.92
CA LEU A 28 22.34 -14.37 5.03
C LEU A 28 21.60 -13.38 4.15
N ILE A 29 21.90 -12.08 4.29
CA ILE A 29 21.28 -11.01 3.50
C ILE A 29 21.56 -11.21 2.02
N GLU A 30 22.80 -11.51 1.62
CA GLU A 30 23.14 -11.79 0.21
C GLU A 30 22.27 -12.91 -0.37
N LYS A 31 22.02 -13.98 0.39
CA LYS A 31 21.21 -15.10 -0.09
C LYS A 31 19.73 -14.82 -0.16
N ILE A 32 19.19 -14.05 0.77
CA ILE A 32 17.76 -13.74 0.77
C ILE A 32 17.40 -12.62 -0.22
N SER A 33 18.35 -11.76 -0.61
CA SER A 33 18.14 -10.74 -1.63
C SER A 33 17.89 -11.31 -3.04
N ASP A 34 18.12 -12.61 -3.25
CA ASP A 34 17.72 -13.30 -4.48
C ASP A 34 16.21 -13.64 -4.55
N TYR A 35 15.47 -13.46 -3.45
CA TYR A 35 14.04 -13.78 -3.35
C TYR A 35 13.20 -12.51 -3.28
N HIS A 36 11.98 -12.59 -3.80
CA HIS A 36 11.02 -11.50 -3.68
C HIS A 36 10.55 -11.35 -2.23
N THR A 37 10.30 -10.13 -1.79
CA THR A 37 9.93 -9.81 -0.41
C THR A 37 8.66 -10.54 0.03
N SER A 38 7.68 -10.74 -0.86
CA SER A 38 6.49 -11.54 -0.56
C SER A 38 6.81 -13.02 -0.26
N ASP A 39 7.81 -13.63 -0.94
CA ASP A 39 8.24 -15.01 -0.62
C ASP A 39 8.94 -15.07 0.75
N ILE A 40 9.59 -13.97 1.15
CA ILE A 40 10.19 -13.84 2.49
C ILE A 40 9.10 -13.71 3.55
N ALA A 41 8.04 -12.94 3.29
CA ALA A 41 6.86 -12.86 4.16
C ALA A 41 6.22 -14.24 4.38
N ASP A 42 5.96 -15.00 3.29
CA ASP A 42 5.46 -16.38 3.36
C ASP A 42 6.39 -17.30 4.20
N ALA A 43 7.69 -17.05 4.18
CA ALA A 43 8.65 -17.81 4.98
C ALA A 43 8.55 -17.46 6.48
N LEU A 44 8.33 -16.18 6.84
CA LEU A 44 8.15 -15.75 8.22
C LEU A 44 6.91 -16.39 8.86
N GLU A 45 5.84 -16.58 8.10
CA GLU A 45 4.63 -17.28 8.58
C GLU A 45 4.91 -18.73 9.03
N LYS A 46 5.87 -19.40 8.40
CA LYS A 46 6.30 -20.77 8.75
C LYS A 46 7.30 -20.84 9.91
N MET A 47 7.67 -19.69 10.46
CA MET A 47 8.64 -19.61 11.55
C MET A 47 7.93 -19.41 12.90
N THR A 48 8.60 -19.83 13.97
CA THR A 48 8.12 -19.55 15.33
C THR A 48 8.41 -18.09 15.72
N ALA A 49 7.63 -17.53 16.66
CA ALA A 49 7.83 -16.18 17.19
C ALA A 49 9.28 -15.92 17.67
N ASP A 50 9.92 -16.92 18.31
CA ASP A 50 11.29 -16.79 18.79
C ASP A 50 12.32 -16.72 17.64
N GLU A 51 12.07 -17.46 16.54
CA GLU A 51 12.89 -17.40 15.33
C GLU A 51 12.76 -16.03 14.66
N ARG A 52 11.53 -15.52 14.51
CA ARG A 52 11.28 -14.19 13.93
C ARG A 52 11.92 -13.07 14.74
N LYS A 53 11.72 -13.06 16.07
CA LYS A 53 12.35 -12.07 16.97
C LYS A 53 13.88 -12.05 16.88
N ALA A 54 14.50 -13.20 16.67
CA ALA A 54 15.94 -13.30 16.48
C ALA A 54 16.39 -12.78 15.11
N LEU A 55 15.50 -12.87 14.11
CA LEU A 55 15.78 -12.53 12.72
C LEU A 55 15.62 -11.02 12.44
N TYR A 56 14.61 -10.35 12.98
CA TYR A 56 14.35 -8.93 12.72
C TYR A 56 15.59 -8.01 12.89
N PRO A 57 16.40 -8.13 13.96
CA PRO A 57 17.59 -7.31 14.09
C PRO A 57 18.70 -7.65 13.07
N VAL A 58 18.64 -8.83 12.47
CA VAL A 58 19.61 -9.27 11.45
C VAL A 58 19.23 -8.67 10.10
N LEU A 59 17.94 -8.67 9.75
CA LEU A 59 17.44 -8.12 8.50
C LEU A 59 17.58 -6.60 8.42
N GLY A 60 17.37 -5.91 9.52
CA GLY A 60 17.32 -4.46 9.58
C GLY A 60 15.90 -3.94 9.44
N VAL A 61 15.66 -2.68 9.84
CA VAL A 61 14.31 -2.10 9.90
C VAL A 61 13.71 -1.93 8.53
N GLU A 62 14.47 -1.44 7.56
CA GLU A 62 14.02 -1.20 6.18
C GLU A 62 13.46 -2.47 5.51
N LEU A 63 14.25 -3.56 5.49
CA LEU A 63 13.79 -4.83 4.89
C LEU A 63 12.63 -5.45 5.68
N VAL A 64 12.61 -5.30 7.01
CA VAL A 64 11.48 -5.79 7.82
C VAL A 64 10.22 -4.98 7.54
N ALA A 65 10.31 -3.66 7.33
CA ALA A 65 9.20 -2.81 6.93
C ALA A 65 8.61 -3.29 5.59
N GLU A 66 9.45 -3.45 4.57
CA GLU A 66 9.05 -3.99 3.26
C GLU A 66 8.41 -5.39 3.34
N ILE A 67 8.90 -6.28 4.22
CA ILE A 67 8.28 -7.59 4.44
C ILE A 67 6.89 -7.46 5.08
N PHE A 68 6.73 -6.53 6.02
CA PHE A 68 5.46 -6.35 6.74
C PHE A 68 4.33 -5.83 5.84
N SER A 69 4.63 -5.09 4.77
CA SER A 69 3.65 -4.69 3.74
C SER A 69 2.99 -5.88 3.02
N TYR A 70 3.63 -7.06 3.04
CA TYR A 70 3.11 -8.29 2.45
C TYR A 70 2.43 -9.24 3.47
N ILE A 71 2.32 -8.86 4.75
CA ILE A 71 1.70 -9.71 5.79
C ILE A 71 0.28 -9.23 6.09
N GLU A 72 -0.73 -9.99 5.65
CA GLU A 72 -2.14 -9.64 5.87
C GLU A 72 -2.50 -9.54 7.36
N ASP A 73 -2.14 -10.56 8.17
CA ASP A 73 -2.43 -10.64 9.61
C ASP A 73 -1.24 -10.14 10.45
N SER A 74 -0.76 -8.91 10.20
CA SER A 74 0.43 -8.35 10.83
C SER A 74 0.29 -8.13 12.35
N GLU A 75 -0.91 -8.03 12.91
CA GLU A 75 -1.17 -7.72 14.32
C GLU A 75 -0.48 -8.69 15.30
N GLU A 76 -0.50 -10.01 15.01
CA GLU A 76 0.15 -11.02 15.87
C GLU A 76 1.68 -10.84 15.88
N TYR A 77 2.27 -10.51 14.74
CA TYR A 77 3.71 -10.28 14.58
C TYR A 77 4.15 -8.99 15.29
N LEU A 78 3.33 -7.94 15.24
CA LEU A 78 3.60 -6.69 15.95
C LEU A 78 3.61 -6.85 17.45
N LYS A 79 2.77 -7.74 18.01
CA LYS A 79 2.79 -8.09 19.44
C LYS A 79 4.09 -8.76 19.90
N GLU A 80 4.86 -9.29 18.96
CA GLU A 80 6.18 -9.86 19.25
C GLU A 80 7.26 -8.80 19.47
N ILE A 81 7.01 -7.55 19.05
CA ILE A 81 7.93 -6.42 19.01
C ILE A 81 7.47 -5.38 20.03
N ASN A 82 8.41 -4.62 20.62
CA ASN A 82 8.02 -3.52 21.51
C ASN A 82 7.56 -2.28 20.73
N SER A 83 6.75 -1.42 21.35
CA SER A 83 6.13 -0.26 20.70
C SER A 83 7.14 0.70 20.05
N ASP A 84 8.33 0.90 20.62
CA ASP A 84 9.36 1.77 20.01
C ASP A 84 9.88 1.19 18.69
N LYS A 85 10.07 -0.13 18.64
CA LYS A 85 10.52 -0.80 17.41
C LYS A 85 9.40 -0.88 16.38
N VAL A 86 8.15 -1.04 16.81
CA VAL A 86 7.00 -0.98 15.90
C VAL A 86 6.92 0.43 15.30
N ALA A 87 7.05 1.48 16.11
CA ALA A 87 7.02 2.85 15.59
C ALA A 87 8.16 3.09 14.58
N ASN A 88 9.37 2.63 14.87
CA ASN A 88 10.49 2.73 13.92
C ASN A 88 10.21 1.95 12.62
N LEU A 89 9.57 0.78 12.72
CA LEU A 89 9.18 -0.03 11.56
C LEU A 89 8.18 0.72 10.68
N LEU A 90 7.11 1.26 11.29
CA LEU A 90 6.07 2.00 10.57
C LEU A 90 6.57 3.33 10.02
N SER A 91 7.62 3.93 10.60
CA SER A 91 8.25 5.13 10.05
C SER A 91 9.07 4.88 8.79
N GLU A 92 9.45 3.63 8.50
CA GLU A 92 10.19 3.21 7.30
C GLU A 92 9.26 2.60 6.24
N MET A 93 7.94 2.49 6.50
CA MET A 93 6.95 1.97 5.56
C MET A 93 6.36 3.09 4.72
N ASP A 94 5.75 2.71 3.59
CA ASP A 94 4.85 3.60 2.88
C ASP A 94 3.70 4.01 3.79
N SER A 95 3.21 5.22 3.63
CA SER A 95 2.29 5.82 4.59
C SER A 95 0.91 5.15 4.63
N ASP A 96 0.43 4.64 3.51
CA ASP A 96 -0.76 3.81 3.36
C ASP A 96 -0.60 2.47 4.09
N ASP A 97 0.46 1.72 3.82
CA ASP A 97 0.79 0.47 4.51
C ASP A 97 0.88 0.65 6.04
N ALA A 98 1.50 1.77 6.47
CA ALA A 98 1.59 2.10 7.89
C ALA A 98 0.21 2.38 8.51
N VAL A 99 -0.69 3.04 7.78
CA VAL A 99 -2.07 3.32 8.19
C VAL A 99 -2.86 2.00 8.28
N ASP A 100 -2.80 1.15 7.27
CA ASP A 100 -3.45 -0.17 7.25
C ASP A 100 -3.09 -1.02 8.48
N ILE A 101 -1.81 -1.00 8.86
CA ILE A 101 -1.36 -1.69 10.07
C ILE A 101 -1.90 -1.03 11.33
N LEU A 102 -1.91 0.31 11.39
CA LEU A 102 -2.39 1.06 12.55
C LEU A 102 -3.90 0.88 12.77
N GLU A 103 -4.68 0.73 11.70
CA GLU A 103 -6.13 0.49 11.78
C GLU A 103 -6.49 -0.86 12.37
N LYS A 104 -5.67 -1.88 12.10
CA LYS A 104 -5.81 -3.22 12.69
C LYS A 104 -5.50 -3.26 14.19
N LEU A 105 -4.88 -2.20 14.75
CA LEU A 105 -4.53 -2.11 16.17
C LEU A 105 -5.67 -1.52 17.00
N GLY A 106 -5.75 -1.93 18.27
CA GLY A 106 -6.67 -1.30 19.23
C GLY A 106 -6.33 0.18 19.47
N ASP A 107 -7.34 1.01 19.77
CA ASP A 107 -7.23 2.46 19.91
C ASP A 107 -6.09 2.95 20.81
N ASP A 108 -5.83 2.28 21.93
CA ASP A 108 -4.79 2.67 22.89
C ASP A 108 -3.38 2.39 22.35
N ASP A 109 -3.20 1.26 21.64
CA ASP A 109 -1.94 0.90 21.02
C ASP A 109 -1.66 1.77 19.80
N ARG A 110 -2.66 2.00 18.94
CA ARG A 110 -2.59 2.94 17.80
C ARG A 110 -2.11 4.31 18.25
N LYS A 111 -2.78 4.93 19.25
CA LYS A 111 -2.41 6.25 19.78
C LYS A 111 -0.98 6.27 20.33
N ARG A 112 -0.57 5.20 21.00
CA ARG A 112 0.79 5.08 21.55
C ARG A 112 1.83 5.04 20.45
N ILE A 113 1.61 4.20 19.42
CA ILE A 113 2.54 4.01 18.31
C ILE A 113 2.64 5.30 17.49
N VAL A 114 1.50 5.91 17.10
CA VAL A 114 1.48 7.20 16.38
C VAL A 114 2.22 8.31 17.16
N ALA A 115 2.18 8.30 18.48
CA ALA A 115 2.94 9.27 19.28
C ALA A 115 4.46 9.07 19.19
N LEU A 116 4.91 7.83 18.91
CA LEU A 116 6.32 7.42 18.83
C LEU A 116 6.90 7.49 17.40
N LEU A 117 6.07 7.57 16.35
CA LEU A 117 6.53 7.77 14.98
C LEU A 117 7.45 8.99 14.88
N ASP A 118 8.37 8.98 13.94
CA ASP A 118 9.13 10.18 13.59
C ASP A 118 8.21 11.33 13.11
N ASN A 119 8.77 12.51 12.85
CA ASN A 119 7.94 13.67 12.58
C ASN A 119 7.25 13.62 11.22
N ASP A 120 7.94 13.08 10.21
CA ASP A 120 7.47 13.05 8.83
C ASP A 120 6.40 11.96 8.68
N ALA A 121 6.69 10.72 9.06
CA ALA A 121 5.72 9.62 9.09
C ALA A 121 4.47 9.95 9.96
N LYS A 122 4.68 10.65 11.09
CA LYS A 122 3.56 11.09 11.94
C LYS A 122 2.65 12.11 11.26
N GLN A 123 3.21 13.02 10.47
CA GLN A 123 2.44 14.00 9.71
C GLN A 123 1.63 13.31 8.63
N ASP A 124 2.24 12.42 7.88
CA ASP A 124 1.63 11.68 6.78
C ASP A 124 0.51 10.77 7.27
N VAL A 125 0.79 9.92 8.25
CA VAL A 125 -0.22 9.06 8.89
C VAL A 125 -1.40 9.86 9.45
N ARG A 126 -1.17 11.01 10.09
CA ARG A 126 -2.27 11.84 10.59
C ARG A 126 -3.08 12.50 9.50
N MET A 127 -2.46 12.85 8.39
CA MET A 127 -3.14 13.39 7.23
C MET A 127 -4.07 12.33 6.63
N ILE A 128 -3.57 11.12 6.39
CA ILE A 128 -4.35 10.02 5.83
C ILE A 128 -5.49 9.62 6.79
N LEU A 129 -5.23 9.41 8.07
CA LEU A 129 -6.24 9.11 9.10
C LEU A 129 -7.25 10.25 9.35
N SER A 130 -7.12 11.40 8.70
CA SER A 130 -8.11 12.48 8.79
C SER A 130 -9.23 12.37 7.79
N TYR A 131 -9.11 11.51 6.77
CA TYR A 131 -10.14 11.20 5.81
C TYR A 131 -11.05 10.08 6.34
N ASP A 132 -12.28 10.05 5.86
CA ASP A 132 -13.21 8.94 6.15
C ASP A 132 -12.79 7.70 5.34
N ASP A 133 -13.03 6.49 5.86
CA ASP A 133 -12.62 5.21 5.24
C ASP A 133 -13.21 4.99 3.83
N ASP A 134 -14.27 5.71 3.44
CA ASP A 134 -14.88 5.69 2.11
C ASP A 134 -14.42 6.84 1.19
N GLU A 135 -13.48 7.68 1.64
CA GLU A 135 -12.85 8.75 0.86
C GLU A 135 -11.53 8.30 0.27
N ILE A 136 -11.25 8.64 -0.99
CA ILE A 136 -10.03 8.20 -1.68
C ILE A 136 -8.73 8.70 -1.04
N GLY A 137 -8.81 9.73 -0.21
CA GLY A 137 -7.67 10.24 0.57
C GLY A 137 -7.19 9.28 1.67
N SER A 138 -8.03 8.29 2.10
CA SER A 138 -7.61 7.26 3.05
C SER A 138 -6.64 6.23 2.44
N GLU A 139 -6.69 6.06 1.13
CA GLU A 139 -5.94 5.05 0.37
C GLU A 139 -4.65 5.59 -0.28
N MET A 140 -4.29 6.86 -0.02
CA MET A 140 -3.15 7.47 -0.69
C MET A 140 -1.84 7.22 0.04
N THR A 141 -0.76 7.06 -0.72
CA THR A 141 0.61 7.12 -0.20
C THR A 141 1.25 8.49 -0.45
N THR A 142 2.14 8.92 0.44
CA THR A 142 2.95 10.13 0.28
C THR A 142 4.29 9.87 -0.44
N ASN A 143 4.53 8.63 -0.84
CA ASN A 143 5.71 8.18 -1.57
C ASN A 143 5.59 8.50 -3.07
N TYR A 144 6.01 9.68 -3.51
CA TYR A 144 5.97 10.10 -4.91
C TYR A 144 7.03 11.15 -5.25
N ILE A 145 7.33 11.31 -6.54
CA ILE A 145 8.29 12.30 -7.05
C ILE A 145 7.57 13.53 -7.59
N VAL A 146 7.96 14.71 -7.11
CA VAL A 146 7.44 16.00 -7.59
C VAL A 146 8.56 16.93 -8.06
N ILE A 147 8.38 17.60 -9.21
CA ILE A 147 9.33 18.55 -9.76
C ILE A 147 8.62 19.82 -10.24
N SER A 148 9.35 20.94 -10.29
CA SER A 148 8.82 22.15 -10.93
C SER A 148 8.80 22.01 -12.45
N LYS A 149 7.70 22.40 -13.10
CA LYS A 149 7.56 22.43 -14.57
C LYS A 149 8.57 23.35 -15.27
N ASN A 150 9.19 24.28 -14.54
CA ASN A 150 10.12 25.28 -15.08
C ASN A 150 11.57 24.80 -15.16
N LEU A 151 11.85 23.57 -14.71
CA LEU A 151 13.20 23.00 -14.78
C LEU A 151 13.62 22.67 -16.21
N SER A 152 14.93 22.70 -16.46
CA SER A 152 15.48 22.03 -17.65
C SER A 152 15.47 20.52 -17.49
N ILE A 153 15.54 19.77 -18.59
CA ILE A 153 15.64 18.29 -18.56
C ILE A 153 16.79 17.81 -17.66
N LYS A 154 17.92 18.52 -17.64
CA LYS A 154 19.05 18.16 -16.78
C LYS A 154 18.75 18.38 -15.30
N GLU A 155 18.12 19.48 -14.95
CA GLU A 155 17.71 19.78 -13.56
C GLU A 155 16.62 18.82 -13.10
N ALA A 156 15.61 18.54 -13.94
CA ALA A 156 14.56 17.58 -13.65
C ALA A 156 15.10 16.18 -13.33
N ARG A 157 16.10 15.71 -14.10
CA ARG A 157 16.79 14.43 -13.79
C ARG A 157 17.57 14.47 -12.49
N HIS A 158 18.17 15.60 -12.16
CA HIS A 158 18.90 15.75 -10.91
C HIS A 158 17.94 15.71 -9.73
N GLU A 159 16.82 16.39 -9.85
CA GLU A 159 15.76 16.40 -8.85
C GLU A 159 15.15 14.99 -8.64
N LEU A 160 14.84 14.29 -9.73
CA LEU A 160 14.43 12.90 -9.67
C LEU A 160 15.44 12.03 -8.89
N ILE A 161 16.72 12.11 -9.23
CA ILE A 161 17.76 11.28 -8.58
C ILE A 161 17.88 11.63 -7.08
N SER A 162 17.69 12.89 -6.71
CA SER A 162 17.77 13.30 -5.30
C SER A 162 16.61 12.75 -4.47
N GLN A 163 15.41 12.64 -5.07
CA GLN A 163 14.20 12.13 -4.40
C GLN A 163 14.09 10.60 -4.47
N ALA A 164 14.61 9.95 -5.51
CA ALA A 164 14.50 8.50 -5.73
C ALA A 164 15.24 7.64 -4.69
N GLY A 165 16.03 8.23 -3.80
CA GLY A 165 16.65 7.53 -2.68
C GLY A 165 15.70 7.30 -1.51
N GLU A 166 14.60 8.06 -1.45
CA GLU A 166 13.61 8.08 -0.37
C GLU A 166 12.20 7.73 -0.89
N ASN A 167 12.04 7.52 -2.20
CA ASN A 167 10.76 7.24 -2.83
C ASN A 167 10.89 6.10 -3.84
N ASP A 168 10.00 5.12 -3.76
CA ASP A 168 9.95 3.94 -4.63
C ASP A 168 9.03 4.15 -5.85
N ASN A 169 8.00 5.00 -5.73
CA ASN A 169 7.06 5.35 -6.80
C ASN A 169 7.67 6.37 -7.76
N ILE A 170 8.66 5.95 -8.55
CA ILE A 170 9.44 6.81 -9.44
C ILE A 170 9.01 6.75 -10.92
N ASN A 171 8.12 5.81 -11.29
CA ASN A 171 7.70 5.62 -12.68
C ASN A 171 6.96 6.83 -13.24
N THR A 172 6.15 7.47 -12.39
CA THR A 172 5.42 8.70 -12.69
C THR A 172 6.02 9.86 -11.90
N ILE A 173 6.42 10.92 -12.59
CA ILE A 173 6.99 12.13 -12.00
C ILE A 173 5.96 13.26 -12.16
N TYR A 174 5.51 13.83 -11.06
CA TYR A 174 4.52 14.90 -11.10
C TYR A 174 5.16 16.27 -11.25
N ALA A 175 4.60 17.07 -12.16
CA ALA A 175 5.04 18.44 -12.40
C ALA A 175 4.08 19.42 -11.72
N VAL A 176 4.64 20.40 -10.99
CA VAL A 176 3.89 21.49 -10.36
C VAL A 176 4.25 22.85 -10.95
N ASP A 177 3.32 23.78 -10.85
CA ASP A 177 3.52 25.15 -11.28
C ASP A 177 4.16 26.03 -10.19
N ASP A 178 4.25 27.35 -10.44
CA ASP A 178 4.86 28.32 -9.53
C ASP A 178 4.07 28.50 -8.20
N ASN A 179 2.84 28.05 -8.15
CA ASN A 179 1.99 28.05 -6.97
C ASN A 179 1.95 26.67 -6.27
N ASN A 180 2.79 25.74 -6.68
CA ASN A 180 2.83 24.36 -6.20
C ASN A 180 1.56 23.54 -6.57
N CYS A 181 0.75 24.03 -7.52
CA CYS A 181 -0.41 23.31 -8.00
C CYS A 181 -0.02 22.27 -9.05
N PHE A 182 -0.71 21.14 -9.06
CA PHE A 182 -0.54 20.08 -10.05
C PHE A 182 -0.71 20.62 -11.47
N PHE A 183 0.26 20.36 -12.32
CA PHE A 183 0.29 20.81 -13.72
C PHE A 183 0.19 19.67 -14.73
N GLY A 184 0.69 18.49 -14.39
CA GLY A 184 0.71 17.31 -15.23
C GLY A 184 1.72 16.28 -14.72
N ALA A 185 1.93 15.22 -15.49
CA ALA A 185 2.87 14.16 -15.13
C ALA A 185 3.84 13.83 -16.28
N ILE A 186 4.94 13.20 -15.95
CA ILE A 186 6.00 12.77 -16.88
C ILE A 186 6.25 11.30 -16.61
N ASP A 187 6.23 10.47 -17.65
CA ASP A 187 6.72 9.10 -17.57
C ASP A 187 8.25 9.09 -17.38
N LEU A 188 8.75 8.29 -16.45
CA LEU A 188 10.18 8.15 -16.18
C LEU A 188 10.98 7.87 -17.44
N LYS A 189 10.46 7.01 -18.34
CA LYS A 189 11.09 6.67 -19.60
C LYS A 189 11.25 7.90 -20.48
N ASP A 190 10.23 8.78 -20.54
CA ASP A 190 10.28 9.98 -21.37
C ASP A 190 11.31 10.97 -20.83
N LEU A 191 11.42 11.12 -19.52
CA LEU A 191 12.48 11.92 -18.90
C LEU A 191 13.87 11.33 -19.15
N ILE A 192 14.04 9.99 -19.11
CA ILE A 192 15.32 9.32 -19.37
C ILE A 192 15.78 9.53 -20.82
N VAL A 193 14.89 9.40 -21.80
CA VAL A 193 15.24 9.50 -23.23
C VAL A 193 15.30 10.93 -23.75
N ALA A 194 14.71 11.91 -23.04
CA ALA A 194 14.72 13.32 -23.41
C ALA A 194 16.15 13.85 -23.58
N ARG A 195 16.35 14.78 -24.49
CA ARG A 195 17.65 15.40 -24.71
C ARG A 195 17.78 16.73 -23.96
N ASN A 196 18.94 17.05 -23.47
CA ASN A 196 19.17 18.26 -22.65
C ASN A 196 18.75 19.59 -23.30
N TYR A 197 18.57 19.63 -24.61
CA TYR A 197 18.12 20.82 -25.34
C TYR A 197 16.60 20.87 -25.54
N GLN A 198 15.87 19.82 -25.19
CA GLN A 198 14.41 19.79 -25.26
C GLN A 198 13.83 20.58 -24.10
N ASN A 199 12.60 21.07 -24.28
CA ASN A 199 11.84 21.71 -23.23
C ASN A 199 11.18 20.65 -22.36
N LEU A 200 11.19 20.81 -21.03
CA LEU A 200 10.50 19.89 -20.14
C LEU A 200 8.99 19.86 -20.43
N ASP A 201 8.42 21.03 -20.78
CA ASP A 201 6.99 21.15 -21.13
C ASP A 201 6.56 20.28 -22.32
N ASP A 202 7.50 19.88 -23.20
CA ASP A 202 7.22 19.02 -24.36
C ASP A 202 6.95 17.56 -23.98
N ILE A 203 7.38 17.16 -22.79
CA ILE A 203 7.21 15.78 -22.27
C ILE A 203 6.23 15.70 -21.09
N ILE A 204 5.67 16.82 -20.65
CA ILE A 204 4.62 16.84 -19.61
C ILE A 204 3.26 16.52 -20.22
N VAL A 205 2.61 15.48 -19.73
CA VAL A 205 1.23 15.13 -20.06
C VAL A 205 0.29 15.97 -19.19
N LYS A 206 -0.26 17.05 -19.78
CA LYS A 206 -1.12 18.02 -19.07
C LYS A 206 -2.56 17.52 -18.82
N SER A 207 -2.99 16.51 -19.56
CA SER A 207 -4.28 15.85 -19.42
C SER A 207 -4.21 14.60 -18.53
N TYR A 208 -3.19 14.52 -17.69
CA TYR A 208 -3.02 13.38 -16.77
C TYR A 208 -4.20 13.32 -15.78
N PRO A 209 -4.75 12.12 -15.49
CA PRO A 209 -5.85 11.96 -14.56
C PRO A 209 -5.45 12.36 -13.13
N PHE A 210 -6.42 12.77 -12.34
CA PHE A 210 -6.27 13.04 -10.91
C PHE A 210 -7.60 12.81 -10.21
N VAL A 211 -7.56 12.62 -8.90
CA VAL A 211 -8.73 12.57 -8.01
C VAL A 211 -8.57 13.60 -6.90
N THR A 212 -9.66 13.99 -6.24
CA THR A 212 -9.62 14.87 -5.05
C THR A 212 -9.82 14.05 -3.79
N ALA A 213 -9.08 14.36 -2.73
CA ALA A 213 -8.99 13.54 -1.53
C ALA A 213 -10.34 13.20 -0.86
N HIS A 214 -11.33 14.07 -0.99
CA HIS A 214 -12.69 13.86 -0.45
C HIS A 214 -13.67 13.18 -1.43
N GLU A 215 -13.22 12.76 -2.62
CA GLU A 215 -14.06 11.95 -3.50
C GLU A 215 -14.27 10.57 -2.90
N LYS A 216 -15.47 10.02 -3.11
CA LYS A 216 -15.75 8.67 -2.63
C LYS A 216 -15.05 7.63 -3.50
N ILE A 217 -14.49 6.61 -2.87
CA ILE A 217 -13.80 5.50 -3.53
C ILE A 217 -14.66 4.90 -4.64
N THR A 218 -15.93 4.63 -4.35
CA THR A 218 -16.89 4.07 -5.32
C THR A 218 -17.08 4.93 -6.58
N ASP A 219 -16.98 6.25 -6.46
CA ASP A 219 -17.14 7.18 -7.59
C ASP A 219 -15.85 7.27 -8.43
N CYS A 220 -14.68 7.02 -7.83
CA CYS A 220 -13.38 7.09 -8.49
C CYS A 220 -12.99 5.80 -9.22
N ILE A 221 -13.46 4.63 -8.77
CA ILE A 221 -13.01 3.31 -9.24
C ILE A 221 -13.10 3.15 -10.77
N GLU A 222 -14.21 3.55 -11.40
CA GLU A 222 -14.36 3.43 -12.85
C GLU A 222 -13.32 4.28 -13.58
N GLN A 223 -13.11 5.52 -13.11
CA GLN A 223 -12.12 6.42 -13.68
C GLN A 223 -10.70 5.89 -13.50
N LEU A 224 -10.35 5.40 -12.31
CA LEU A 224 -9.03 4.86 -12.00
C LEU A 224 -8.70 3.64 -12.89
N LYS A 225 -9.65 2.74 -13.09
CA LYS A 225 -9.50 1.56 -13.98
C LYS A 225 -9.30 1.93 -15.45
N ASP A 226 -10.01 2.96 -15.93
CA ASP A 226 -10.00 3.33 -17.35
C ASP A 226 -8.66 3.92 -17.80
N TYR A 227 -7.94 4.60 -16.90
CA TYR A 227 -6.67 5.22 -17.24
C TYR A 227 -5.49 4.23 -17.22
N ALA A 228 -5.52 3.19 -16.36
CA ALA A 228 -4.47 2.16 -16.26
C ALA A 228 -3.06 2.74 -16.12
N GLU A 229 -2.91 3.83 -15.36
CA GLU A 229 -1.64 4.49 -15.05
C GLU A 229 -0.94 3.78 -13.88
N ASP A 230 0.39 3.95 -13.77
CA ASP A 230 1.17 3.37 -12.67
C ASP A 230 0.79 4.00 -11.31
N SER A 231 0.46 5.29 -11.30
CA SER A 231 -0.09 6.00 -10.15
C SER A 231 -0.90 7.21 -10.58
N ILE A 232 -1.85 7.66 -9.74
CA ILE A 232 -2.73 8.81 -9.99
C ILE A 232 -2.63 9.76 -8.79
N PRO A 233 -2.42 11.08 -8.99
CA PRO A 233 -2.27 12.02 -7.90
C PRO A 233 -3.60 12.34 -7.23
N VAL A 234 -3.57 12.40 -5.91
CA VAL A 234 -4.65 12.85 -5.03
C VAL A 234 -4.42 14.32 -4.70
N LEU A 235 -5.39 15.15 -4.98
CA LEU A 235 -5.27 16.61 -4.84
C LEU A 235 -6.18 17.14 -3.75
N ASP A 236 -5.78 18.28 -3.16
CA ASP A 236 -6.67 19.12 -2.35
C ASP A 236 -7.58 20.00 -3.25
N ASP A 237 -8.46 20.80 -2.62
CA ASP A 237 -9.37 21.74 -3.30
C ASP A 237 -8.62 22.86 -4.05
N GLU A 238 -7.40 23.20 -3.62
CA GLU A 238 -6.52 24.19 -4.24
C GLU A 238 -5.62 23.59 -5.33
N LYS A 239 -5.72 22.27 -5.58
CA LYS A 239 -4.95 21.48 -6.55
C LYS A 239 -3.48 21.23 -6.17
N HIS A 240 -3.13 21.27 -4.90
CA HIS A 240 -1.86 20.75 -4.44
C HIS A 240 -1.91 19.24 -4.37
N ILE A 241 -0.78 18.58 -4.64
CA ILE A 241 -0.65 17.14 -4.50
C ILE A 241 -0.51 16.81 -3.02
N LEU A 242 -1.41 15.98 -2.51
CA LEU A 242 -1.39 15.47 -1.14
C LEU A 242 -0.68 14.12 -1.07
N GLY A 243 -0.91 13.28 -2.07
CA GLY A 243 -0.37 11.95 -2.19
C GLY A 243 -0.67 11.38 -3.57
N VAL A 244 -0.46 10.08 -3.72
CA VAL A 244 -0.79 9.34 -4.94
C VAL A 244 -1.48 8.03 -4.59
N ILE A 245 -2.25 7.47 -5.52
CA ILE A 245 -2.74 6.10 -5.46
C ILE A 245 -2.03 5.32 -6.53
N THR A 246 -1.40 4.21 -6.16
CA THR A 246 -0.68 3.36 -7.10
C THR A 246 -1.60 2.37 -7.79
N ALA A 247 -1.14 1.74 -8.87
CA ALA A 247 -1.89 0.68 -9.53
C ALA A 247 -2.13 -0.52 -8.59
N HIS A 248 -1.27 -0.73 -7.60
CA HIS A 248 -1.43 -1.78 -6.58
C HIS A 248 -2.64 -1.48 -5.70
N ASP A 249 -2.70 -0.27 -5.12
CA ASP A 249 -3.78 0.18 -4.23
C ASP A 249 -5.12 0.20 -4.96
N ILE A 250 -5.12 0.63 -6.24
CA ILE A 250 -6.33 0.58 -7.08
C ILE A 250 -6.87 -0.85 -7.20
N VAL A 251 -6.00 -1.86 -7.34
CA VAL A 251 -6.43 -3.26 -7.42
C VAL A 251 -6.98 -3.71 -6.07
N GLN A 252 -6.33 -3.38 -4.98
CA GLN A 252 -6.77 -3.73 -3.62
C GLN A 252 -8.13 -3.13 -3.30
N VAL A 253 -8.28 -1.83 -3.47
CA VAL A 253 -9.55 -1.09 -3.27
C VAL A 253 -10.69 -1.69 -4.11
N VAL A 254 -10.40 -2.04 -5.37
CA VAL A 254 -11.39 -2.69 -6.25
C VAL A 254 -11.79 -4.07 -5.74
N ASP A 255 -10.86 -4.87 -5.25
CA ASP A 255 -11.15 -6.21 -4.74
C ASP A 255 -11.95 -6.14 -3.42
N GLU A 256 -11.68 -5.16 -2.57
CA GLU A 256 -12.42 -4.90 -1.34
C GLU A 256 -13.85 -4.49 -1.62
N GLU A 257 -14.10 -3.51 -2.49
CA GLU A 257 -15.44 -3.08 -2.90
C GLU A 257 -16.25 -4.22 -3.55
N LEU A 258 -15.63 -5.02 -4.43
CA LEU A 258 -16.28 -6.20 -5.00
C LEU A 258 -16.59 -7.23 -3.91
N GLY A 259 -15.72 -7.44 -2.96
CA GLY A 259 -15.90 -8.32 -1.80
C GLY A 259 -17.09 -7.87 -0.96
N GLU A 260 -17.20 -6.59 -0.65
CA GLU A 260 -18.33 -6.00 0.07
C GLU A 260 -19.64 -6.16 -0.68
N ASP A 261 -19.67 -5.91 -1.98
CA ASP A 261 -20.87 -6.06 -2.81
C ASP A 261 -21.34 -7.52 -2.87
N TYR A 262 -20.43 -8.48 -2.98
CA TYR A 262 -20.77 -9.90 -2.87
C TYR A 262 -21.26 -10.27 -1.48
N ALA A 263 -20.67 -9.73 -0.42
CA ALA A 263 -21.10 -9.94 0.94
C ALA A 263 -22.52 -9.36 1.18
N LYS A 264 -22.77 -8.14 0.71
CA LYS A 264 -24.09 -7.48 0.76
C LYS A 264 -25.13 -8.28 -0.01
N LEU A 265 -24.82 -8.81 -1.21
CA LEU A 265 -25.71 -9.66 -2.01
C LEU A 265 -25.97 -11.02 -1.34
N GLY A 266 -24.97 -11.58 -0.64
CA GLY A 266 -25.10 -12.81 0.14
C GLY A 266 -25.83 -12.65 1.47
N GLY A 267 -26.18 -11.41 1.88
CA GLY A 267 -26.70 -11.09 3.21
C GLY A 267 -25.63 -11.29 4.30
N LEU A 268 -24.37 -11.21 3.91
CA LEU A 268 -23.19 -11.25 4.78
C LEU A 268 -22.76 -9.80 5.08
N THR A 269 -22.15 -9.57 6.21
CA THR A 269 -21.32 -8.38 6.43
C THR A 269 -19.89 -8.74 6.01
N ALA A 270 -19.11 -7.80 5.49
CA ALA A 270 -17.73 -8.03 5.08
C ALA A 270 -16.85 -8.64 6.20
N GLU A 271 -17.17 -8.35 7.44
CA GLU A 271 -16.60 -9.00 8.62
C GLU A 271 -17.31 -10.34 8.91
N GLU A 272 -16.94 -11.42 8.22
CA GLU A 272 -17.18 -12.76 8.76
C GLU A 272 -16.16 -13.02 9.87
N ASP A 273 -16.57 -12.81 11.10
CA ASP A 273 -15.84 -13.28 12.27
C ASP A 273 -15.77 -14.82 12.20
N LEU A 274 -14.61 -15.37 11.86
CA LEU A 274 -14.34 -16.80 11.78
C LEU A 274 -14.66 -17.54 13.09
N ASN A 275 -14.86 -16.80 14.19
CA ASN A 275 -15.26 -17.27 15.50
C ASN A 275 -16.78 -17.23 15.76
N GLU A 276 -17.59 -16.79 14.79
CA GLU A 276 -19.06 -16.77 14.95
C GLU A 276 -19.63 -18.19 15.09
N THR A 277 -20.50 -18.37 16.07
CA THR A 277 -21.25 -19.63 16.21
C THR A 277 -22.23 -19.77 15.05
N THR A 278 -22.45 -21.01 14.57
CA THR A 278 -23.39 -21.35 13.48
C THR A 278 -24.79 -20.75 13.69
N PHE A 279 -25.17 -20.50 14.93
CA PHE A 279 -26.45 -19.90 15.28
C PHE A 279 -26.51 -18.39 15.06
N GLN A 280 -25.41 -17.68 15.30
CA GLN A 280 -25.28 -16.24 15.05
C GLN A 280 -25.27 -15.96 13.56
N SER A 281 -24.46 -16.71 12.80
CA SER A 281 -24.41 -16.65 11.34
C SER A 281 -25.80 -16.96 10.71
N THR A 282 -26.49 -17.99 11.18
CA THR A 282 -27.86 -18.31 10.70
C THR A 282 -28.85 -17.19 10.98
N LYS A 283 -28.76 -16.53 12.14
CA LYS A 283 -29.66 -15.43 12.50
C LYS A 283 -29.45 -14.17 11.65
N LYS A 284 -28.22 -13.90 11.25
CA LYS A 284 -27.89 -12.79 10.33
C LYS A 284 -28.41 -13.06 8.91
N ARG A 285 -28.31 -14.30 8.44
CA ARG A 285 -28.74 -14.72 7.08
C ARG A 285 -30.24 -14.94 6.93
N LEU A 286 -30.95 -15.26 7.99
CA LEU A 286 -32.39 -15.62 7.98
C LEU A 286 -33.30 -14.53 7.37
N PRO A 287 -33.14 -13.22 7.66
CA PRO A 287 -33.96 -12.18 7.05
C PRO A 287 -33.83 -12.13 5.52
N TRP A 288 -32.63 -12.29 4.99
CA TRP A 288 -32.34 -12.25 3.54
C TRP A 288 -32.83 -13.50 2.78
N LEU A 289 -32.96 -14.63 3.45
CA LEU A 289 -33.59 -15.83 2.88
C LEU A 289 -35.11 -15.74 2.88
N ILE A 290 -35.69 -15.03 3.84
CA ILE A 290 -37.16 -14.91 4.03
C ILE A 290 -37.73 -13.83 3.05
N ILE A 291 -37.05 -12.70 2.84
CA ILE A 291 -37.52 -11.60 1.99
C ILE A 291 -37.78 -12.05 0.53
N PRO A 292 -36.84 -12.74 -0.16
CA PRO A 292 -37.10 -13.25 -1.51
C PRO A 292 -38.17 -14.32 -1.57
N LEU A 293 -38.32 -15.12 -0.51
CA LEU A 293 -39.35 -16.15 -0.43
C LEU A 293 -40.74 -15.52 -0.46
N PHE A 294 -40.94 -14.40 0.26
CA PHE A 294 -42.21 -13.68 0.26
C PHE A 294 -42.45 -12.88 -1.04
N LEU A 295 -41.38 -12.35 -1.64
CA LEU A 295 -41.48 -11.62 -2.93
C LEU A 295 -41.73 -12.58 -4.11
N GLY A 296 -41.27 -13.83 -4.04
CA GLY A 296 -41.47 -14.84 -5.10
C GLY A 296 -42.78 -15.61 -5.02
N MET A 297 -43.61 -15.40 -4.00
CA MET A 297 -44.93 -16.04 -3.79
C MET A 297 -46.13 -15.12 -4.11
N GLY A 298 -45.88 -13.91 -4.68
CA GLY A 298 -46.90 -12.94 -5.05
C GLY A 298 -47.24 -12.89 -6.55
#